data_57daa0c315def0b4688ae68c43cdc4da
#
_entry.id   57daa0c315def0b4688ae68c43cdc4da
#
_cell.length_a   1.000
_cell.length_b   1.000
_cell.length_c   1.000
_cell.angle_alpha   90.00
_cell.angle_beta   90.00
_cell.angle_gamma   90.00
#
_symmetry.space_group_name_H-M   'P 1'
#
loop_
_entity.id
_entity.type
_entity.pdbx_description
1 polymer ?
#
loop_
_entity_poly.entity_id
_entity_poly.type
_entity_poly.pdbx_seq_one_letter_code
_entity_poly.pdbx_strand_id
1 'polypeptide(L)'
;SSDLGFKEVYKRIRPGDLATADNARTLIHSMFFNFDRYDLGRVGRYKFAQRFAMSAEEKDIDPPQKRILTQSDLVAIIREIIRLSITQEEADDVDHLGNRRVRAVGELVQNRFRVGLARMERIVKDRMSTMDVAALSPGRLVNARPVISAVREFFMSSQLSQFMDQNNPLAELEHKRRLSAMGPGGLSRERAGFDVRDVHPTHYGRICPIATPEGPNIGLVGHLSSFARINEFGFIETPYRKVVKDKKGVRASEEIVYLNAFAEEKAVTTPATTPVDADGYFLADKVPARAHGEPTEVPVADVGYMDVSSKQIVSIATALIPFLEHDDSVRALMGTNMQRQAVPCIKPDAPIV
;
A
#
# COMPACT_ATOMS: atom_id res chain seq x y z
N SER A 1 29.60 30.09 -9.05
CA SER A 1 29.43 29.24 -10.25
C SER A 1 28.93 27.85 -9.86
N SER A 2 28.32 27.15 -10.79
CA SER A 2 27.79 25.79 -10.59
C SER A 2 28.83 24.81 -10.06
N ASP A 3 30.08 24.96 -10.47
CA ASP A 3 31.20 24.11 -10.04
C ASP A 3 31.55 24.27 -8.56
N LEU A 4 31.37 25.46 -8.03
CA LEU A 4 31.58 25.70 -6.60
C LEU A 4 30.52 24.99 -5.77
N GLY A 5 29.27 25.04 -6.21
CA GLY A 5 28.16 24.33 -5.59
C GLY A 5 28.35 22.80 -5.61
N PHE A 6 28.74 22.23 -6.74
CA PHE A 6 29.04 20.79 -6.83
C PHE A 6 30.17 20.36 -5.89
N LYS A 7 31.25 21.16 -5.79
CA LYS A 7 32.36 20.89 -4.87
C LYS A 7 31.93 20.95 -3.40
N GLU A 8 31.07 21.89 -3.03
CA GLU A 8 30.58 21.99 -1.66
C GLU A 8 29.66 20.81 -1.29
N VAL A 9 28.78 20.39 -2.18
CA VAL A 9 27.95 19.18 -1.99
C VAL A 9 28.85 17.94 -1.87
N TYR A 10 29.86 17.81 -2.75
CA TYR A 10 30.80 16.68 -2.71
C TYR A 10 31.54 16.59 -1.37
N LYS A 11 32.06 17.70 -0.86
CA LYS A 11 32.77 17.76 0.43
C LYS A 11 31.89 17.32 1.61
N ARG A 12 30.57 17.62 1.55
CA ARG A 12 29.61 17.22 2.57
C ARG A 12 29.32 15.72 2.53
N ILE A 13 29.25 15.12 1.33
CA ILE A 13 28.98 13.70 1.13
C ILE A 13 30.22 12.85 1.42
N ARG A 14 31.40 13.33 1.01
CA ARG A 14 32.70 12.66 1.19
C ARG A 14 33.71 13.59 1.85
N PRO A 15 33.61 13.75 3.18
CA PRO A 15 34.59 14.57 3.90
C PRO A 15 35.98 13.92 3.83
N GLY A 16 37.01 14.72 3.47
CA GLY A 16 38.39 14.26 3.36
C GLY A 16 38.87 13.90 1.95
N ASP A 17 37.97 13.72 0.99
CA ASP A 17 38.34 13.46 -0.42
C ASP A 17 38.64 14.76 -1.17
N LEU A 18 39.54 14.66 -2.19
CA LEU A 18 39.84 15.80 -3.05
C LEU A 18 38.63 16.17 -3.94
N ALA A 19 37.99 17.29 -3.66
CA ALA A 19 36.82 17.78 -4.39
C ALA A 19 37.25 18.48 -5.70
N THR A 20 37.43 17.71 -6.79
CA THR A 20 37.53 18.25 -8.14
C THR A 20 36.15 18.52 -8.72
N ALA A 21 36.01 19.45 -9.67
CA ALA A 21 34.73 19.76 -10.30
C ALA A 21 34.15 18.53 -11.04
N ASP A 22 35.00 17.78 -11.75
CA ASP A 22 34.61 16.63 -12.53
C ASP A 22 34.17 15.45 -11.67
N ASN A 23 34.89 15.15 -10.58
CA ASN A 23 34.52 14.12 -9.62
C ASN A 23 33.20 14.46 -8.94
N ALA A 24 33.00 15.71 -8.59
CA ALA A 24 31.78 16.19 -7.97
C ALA A 24 30.55 16.08 -8.92
N ARG A 25 30.70 16.50 -10.18
CA ARG A 25 29.66 16.37 -11.20
C ARG A 25 29.32 14.91 -11.47
N THR A 26 30.35 14.06 -11.64
CA THR A 26 30.17 12.62 -11.89
C THR A 26 29.45 11.94 -10.74
N LEU A 27 29.83 12.26 -9.49
CA LEU A 27 29.15 11.70 -8.32
C LEU A 27 27.68 12.09 -8.26
N ILE A 28 27.39 13.40 -8.35
CA ILE A 28 26.02 13.91 -8.24
C ILE A 28 25.15 13.40 -9.38
N HIS A 29 25.69 13.37 -10.62
CA HIS A 29 24.99 12.82 -11.77
C HIS A 29 24.65 11.33 -11.56
N SER A 30 25.61 10.54 -11.07
CA SER A 30 25.38 9.13 -10.82
C SER A 30 24.40 8.86 -9.69
N MET A 31 24.33 9.76 -8.68
CA MET A 31 23.43 9.59 -7.54
C MET A 31 21.96 9.80 -7.88
N PHE A 32 21.64 10.71 -8.80
CA PHE A 32 20.25 11.12 -9.05
C PHE A 32 19.74 10.82 -10.47
N PHE A 33 20.64 10.80 -11.47
CA PHE A 33 20.28 10.76 -12.88
C PHE A 33 20.74 9.49 -13.60
N ASN A 34 21.37 8.56 -12.91
CA ASN A 34 21.79 7.29 -13.47
C ASN A 34 20.90 6.15 -12.96
N PHE A 35 20.19 5.48 -13.87
CA PHE A 35 19.29 4.36 -13.55
C PHE A 35 20.00 3.18 -12.87
N ASP A 36 21.27 2.94 -13.18
CA ASP A 36 22.04 1.84 -12.56
C ASP A 36 22.27 2.04 -11.06
N ARG A 37 22.19 3.28 -10.57
CA ARG A 37 22.43 3.64 -9.17
C ARG A 37 21.24 4.22 -8.44
N TYR A 38 20.31 4.80 -9.17
CA TYR A 38 19.12 5.43 -8.61
C TYR A 38 17.87 5.01 -9.38
N ASP A 39 16.93 4.42 -8.66
CA ASP A 39 15.62 4.06 -9.18
C ASP A 39 14.56 4.46 -8.14
N LEU A 40 13.76 5.48 -8.47
CA LEU A 40 12.63 5.91 -7.64
C LEU A 40 11.55 4.82 -7.53
N GLY A 41 11.54 3.89 -8.48
CA GLY A 41 10.53 2.87 -8.62
C GLY A 41 9.20 3.41 -9.15
N ARG A 42 8.31 2.51 -9.56
CA ARG A 42 6.97 2.88 -10.05
C ARG A 42 6.16 3.60 -8.97
N VAL A 43 6.17 3.07 -7.76
CA VAL A 43 5.42 3.64 -6.62
C VAL A 43 5.94 5.01 -6.23
N GLY A 44 7.27 5.19 -6.16
CA GLY A 44 7.88 6.48 -5.85
C GLY A 44 7.53 7.54 -6.89
N ARG A 45 7.60 7.23 -8.19
CA ARG A 45 7.20 8.15 -9.26
C ARG A 45 5.70 8.48 -9.22
N TYR A 46 4.85 7.50 -8.94
CA TYR A 46 3.41 7.72 -8.75
C TYR A 46 3.14 8.70 -7.60
N LYS A 47 3.75 8.49 -6.44
CA LYS A 47 3.62 9.39 -5.27
C LYS A 47 4.16 10.78 -5.56
N PHE A 48 5.30 10.85 -6.26
CA PHE A 48 5.91 12.11 -6.67
C PHE A 48 4.96 12.91 -7.59
N ALA A 49 4.42 12.25 -8.63
CA ALA A 49 3.47 12.88 -9.54
C ALA A 49 2.18 13.33 -8.84
N GLN A 50 1.73 12.57 -7.85
CA GLN A 50 0.57 12.92 -7.03
C GLN A 50 0.84 14.15 -6.15
N ARG A 51 2.01 14.22 -5.50
CA ARG A 51 2.41 15.34 -4.63
C ARG A 51 2.52 16.66 -5.39
N PHE A 52 3.14 16.62 -6.56
CA PHE A 52 3.43 17.81 -7.35
C PHE A 52 2.38 18.11 -8.44
N ALA A 53 1.24 17.42 -8.42
CA ALA A 53 0.12 17.58 -9.37
C ALA A 53 0.59 17.62 -10.85
N MET A 54 1.52 16.72 -11.21
CA MET A 54 2.08 16.63 -12.56
C MET A 54 1.00 16.29 -13.61
N SER A 55 1.23 16.66 -14.86
CA SER A 55 0.34 16.36 -15.99
C SER A 55 0.13 14.85 -16.18
N ALA A 56 -0.92 14.46 -16.93
CA ALA A 56 -1.21 13.04 -17.20
C ALA A 56 -0.06 12.34 -17.95
N GLU A 57 0.64 13.05 -18.84
CA GLU A 57 1.80 12.55 -19.59
C GLU A 57 3.01 12.29 -18.67
N GLU A 58 3.18 13.13 -17.65
CA GLU A 58 4.22 12.94 -16.63
C GLU A 58 3.89 11.82 -15.63
N LYS A 59 2.65 11.33 -15.61
CA LYS A 59 2.23 10.20 -14.79
C LYS A 59 2.50 8.83 -15.42
N ASP A 60 2.87 8.78 -16.70
CA ASP A 60 3.31 7.53 -17.34
C ASP A 60 4.67 7.09 -16.76
N ILE A 61 4.70 5.94 -16.07
CA ILE A 61 5.76 5.55 -15.14
C ILE A 61 6.62 4.40 -15.68
N ASP A 62 6.22 3.77 -16.77
CA ASP A 62 6.82 2.51 -17.21
C ASP A 62 8.25 2.62 -17.76
N PRO A 63 8.64 3.66 -18.55
CA PRO A 63 10.00 3.73 -19.04
C PRO A 63 11.03 3.96 -17.92
N PRO A 64 12.19 3.26 -17.92
CA PRO A 64 13.26 3.46 -16.94
C PRO A 64 13.72 4.93 -16.80
N GLN A 65 13.69 5.70 -17.90
CA GLN A 65 14.08 7.10 -17.92
C GLN A 65 13.17 7.98 -17.05
N LYS A 66 11.90 7.60 -16.87
CA LYS A 66 10.95 8.31 -15.99
C LYS A 66 11.08 7.92 -14.52
N ARG A 67 11.85 6.89 -14.21
CA ARG A 67 12.09 6.42 -12.83
C ARG A 67 13.34 7.02 -12.19
N ILE A 68 14.12 7.78 -12.93
CA ILE A 68 15.20 8.64 -12.42
C ILE A 68 14.68 10.06 -12.19
N LEU A 69 15.37 10.84 -11.37
CA LEU A 69 15.06 12.25 -11.19
C LEU A 69 15.49 13.06 -12.41
N THR A 70 14.77 14.15 -12.66
CA THR A 70 15.13 15.19 -13.63
C THR A 70 15.55 16.45 -12.90
N GLN A 71 16.15 17.40 -13.63
CA GLN A 71 16.50 18.71 -13.04
C GLN A 71 15.24 19.46 -12.57
N SER A 72 14.14 19.36 -13.32
CA SER A 72 12.85 19.93 -12.93
C SER A 72 12.29 19.31 -11.65
N ASP A 73 12.45 18.00 -11.46
CA ASP A 73 12.06 17.32 -10.22
C ASP A 73 12.84 17.86 -9.01
N LEU A 74 14.15 18.05 -9.15
CA LEU A 74 14.97 18.64 -8.07
C LEU A 74 14.54 20.06 -7.72
N VAL A 75 14.23 20.88 -8.72
CA VAL A 75 13.72 22.24 -8.49
C VAL A 75 12.38 22.20 -7.79
N ALA A 76 11.48 21.28 -8.17
CA ALA A 76 10.19 21.10 -7.51
C ALA A 76 10.35 20.67 -6.04
N ILE A 77 11.24 19.71 -5.77
CA ILE A 77 11.57 19.27 -4.40
C ILE A 77 12.09 20.42 -3.55
N ILE A 78 13.08 21.18 -4.06
CA ILE A 78 13.66 22.31 -3.32
C ILE A 78 12.61 23.40 -3.04
N ARG A 79 11.78 23.71 -4.04
CA ARG A 79 10.66 24.65 -3.87
C ARG A 79 9.71 24.22 -2.76
N GLU A 80 9.35 22.94 -2.73
CA GLU A 80 8.46 22.37 -1.72
C GLU A 80 9.10 22.41 -0.33
N ILE A 81 10.40 22.08 -0.20
CA ILE A 81 11.11 22.14 1.08
C ILE A 81 11.12 23.59 1.61
N ILE A 82 11.37 24.58 0.73
CA ILE A 82 11.34 25.99 1.11
C ILE A 82 9.92 26.40 1.53
N ARG A 83 8.89 25.99 0.77
CA ARG A 83 7.49 26.26 1.09
C ARG A 83 7.14 25.72 2.49
N LEU A 84 7.42 24.45 2.76
CA LEU A 84 7.16 23.81 4.06
C LEU A 84 7.93 24.46 5.21
N SER A 85 9.15 24.92 4.96
CA SER A 85 9.94 25.65 5.96
C SER A 85 9.33 27.01 6.33
N ILE A 86 8.63 27.66 5.39
CA ILE A 86 7.98 28.96 5.60
C ILE A 86 6.60 28.78 6.22
N THR A 87 5.81 27.84 5.71
CA THR A 87 4.42 27.62 6.16
C THR A 87 4.32 26.87 7.47
N GLN A 88 5.39 26.17 7.88
CA GLN A 88 5.44 25.33 9.09
C GLN A 88 4.22 24.36 9.17
N GLU A 89 3.84 23.82 8.01
CA GLU A 89 2.79 22.80 7.95
C GLU A 89 3.21 21.55 8.72
N GLU A 90 2.24 20.83 9.24
CA GLU A 90 2.48 19.55 9.91
C GLU A 90 3.12 18.53 8.97
N ALA A 91 3.90 17.62 9.54
CA ALA A 91 4.52 16.54 8.78
C ALA A 91 3.43 15.60 8.23
N ASP A 92 3.73 14.97 7.08
CA ASP A 92 2.85 13.97 6.49
C ASP A 92 2.58 12.84 7.51
N ASP A 93 1.31 12.47 7.65
CA ASP A 93 0.91 11.39 8.52
C ASP A 93 1.43 10.04 7.98
N VAL A 94 2.27 9.40 8.79
CA VAL A 94 2.92 8.12 8.45
C VAL A 94 1.93 6.97 8.46
N ASP A 95 0.88 7.03 9.29
CA ASP A 95 -0.11 5.97 9.47
C ASP A 95 -1.26 6.05 8.45
N HIS A 96 -1.35 7.15 7.73
CA HIS A 96 -2.30 7.32 6.64
C HIS A 96 -2.11 6.25 5.54
N LEU A 97 -3.18 5.52 5.16
CA LEU A 97 -3.11 4.44 4.15
C LEU A 97 -2.77 4.90 2.73
N GLY A 98 -2.72 6.19 2.49
CA GLY A 98 -2.11 6.77 1.30
C GLY A 98 -0.58 6.72 1.33
N ASN A 99 0.05 6.61 2.51
CA ASN A 99 1.50 6.50 2.71
C ASN A 99 1.94 5.06 3.01
N ARG A 100 1.05 4.25 3.59
CA ARG A 100 1.28 2.82 3.86
C ARG A 100 0.71 1.97 2.73
N ARG A 101 1.56 1.24 2.05
CA ARG A 101 1.15 0.33 0.97
C ARG A 101 1.33 -1.13 1.37
N VAL A 102 0.59 -2.00 0.72
CA VAL A 102 0.69 -3.45 0.87
C VAL A 102 1.67 -4.00 -0.16
N ARG A 103 2.60 -4.82 0.31
CA ARG A 103 3.48 -5.62 -0.56
C ARG A 103 2.93 -7.04 -0.63
N ALA A 104 2.38 -7.42 -1.78
CA ALA A 104 1.88 -8.75 -2.02
C ALA A 104 3.02 -9.77 -2.16
N VAL A 105 2.68 -11.05 -2.10
CA VAL A 105 3.64 -12.15 -2.21
C VAL A 105 4.49 -12.08 -3.49
N GLY A 106 3.90 -11.66 -4.61
CA GLY A 106 4.63 -11.50 -5.88
C GLY A 106 5.81 -10.55 -5.78
N GLU A 107 5.65 -9.38 -5.15
CA GLU A 107 6.73 -8.41 -4.94
C GLU A 107 7.82 -8.96 -4.01
N LEU A 108 7.43 -9.65 -2.94
CA LEU A 108 8.38 -10.24 -1.99
C LEU A 108 9.23 -11.34 -2.64
N VAL A 109 8.60 -12.22 -3.41
CA VAL A 109 9.29 -13.28 -4.16
C VAL A 109 10.16 -12.69 -5.27
N GLN A 110 9.68 -11.69 -6.01
CA GLN A 110 10.45 -10.98 -7.03
C GLN A 110 11.76 -10.41 -6.46
N ASN A 111 11.72 -9.81 -5.28
CA ASN A 111 12.92 -9.26 -4.65
C ASN A 111 13.94 -10.37 -4.31
N ARG A 112 13.50 -11.52 -3.84
CA ARG A 112 14.39 -12.68 -3.59
C ARG A 112 14.92 -13.27 -4.87
N PHE A 113 14.09 -13.38 -5.89
CA PHE A 113 14.49 -13.84 -7.21
C PHE A 113 15.56 -12.94 -7.83
N ARG A 114 15.40 -11.62 -7.72
CA ARG A 114 16.40 -10.63 -8.18
C ARG A 114 17.75 -10.81 -7.48
N VAL A 115 17.75 -11.03 -6.17
CA VAL A 115 18.99 -11.31 -5.41
C VAL A 115 19.64 -12.60 -5.89
N GLY A 116 18.85 -13.64 -6.16
CA GLY A 116 19.34 -14.89 -6.71
C GLY A 116 19.98 -14.72 -8.10
N LEU A 117 19.34 -13.93 -8.97
CA LEU A 117 19.88 -13.62 -10.31
C LEU A 117 21.18 -12.81 -10.23
N ALA A 118 21.26 -11.80 -9.37
CA ALA A 118 22.49 -11.01 -9.19
C ALA A 118 23.67 -11.88 -8.70
N ARG A 119 23.40 -12.82 -7.79
CA ARG A 119 24.42 -13.80 -7.36
C ARG A 119 24.85 -14.72 -8.53
N MET A 120 23.90 -15.20 -9.32
CA MET A 120 24.18 -16.02 -10.49
C MET A 120 25.00 -15.24 -11.54
N GLU A 121 24.63 -14.01 -11.84
CA GLU A 121 25.36 -13.11 -12.74
C GLU A 121 26.83 -12.95 -12.32
N ARG A 122 27.08 -12.70 -11.04
CA ARG A 122 28.44 -12.58 -10.51
C ARG A 122 29.23 -13.87 -10.73
N ILE A 123 28.66 -15.03 -10.44
CA ILE A 123 29.30 -16.33 -10.65
C ILE A 123 29.60 -16.56 -12.14
N VAL A 124 28.70 -16.19 -13.03
CA VAL A 124 28.91 -16.28 -14.47
C VAL A 124 30.09 -15.41 -14.93
N LYS A 125 30.13 -14.13 -14.48
CA LYS A 125 31.23 -13.20 -14.76
C LYS A 125 32.57 -13.74 -14.27
N ASP A 126 32.62 -14.24 -13.03
CA ASP A 126 33.84 -14.85 -12.48
C ASP A 126 34.32 -16.06 -13.29
N ARG A 127 33.38 -16.93 -13.70
CA ARG A 127 33.74 -18.10 -14.57
C ARG A 127 34.20 -17.69 -15.93
N MET A 128 33.57 -16.67 -16.54
CA MET A 128 33.99 -16.15 -17.84
C MET A 128 35.42 -15.56 -17.82
N SER A 129 35.84 -15.01 -16.68
CA SER A 129 37.18 -14.45 -16.53
C SER A 129 38.26 -15.48 -16.19
N THR A 130 37.87 -16.63 -15.63
CA THR A 130 38.81 -17.63 -15.11
C THR A 130 38.93 -18.91 -15.97
N MET A 131 37.90 -19.22 -16.77
CA MET A 131 37.89 -20.43 -17.60
C MET A 131 38.44 -20.19 -18.99
N ASP A 132 39.06 -21.23 -19.57
CA ASP A 132 39.52 -21.23 -20.95
C ASP A 132 38.32 -21.10 -21.92
N VAL A 133 38.45 -20.17 -22.88
CA VAL A 133 37.40 -19.87 -23.88
C VAL A 133 36.99 -21.15 -24.67
N ALA A 134 37.92 -22.06 -24.95
CA ALA A 134 37.62 -23.30 -25.64
C ALA A 134 36.73 -24.28 -24.83
N ALA A 135 36.73 -24.15 -23.51
CA ALA A 135 35.95 -25.02 -22.63
C ALA A 135 34.59 -24.39 -22.19
N LEU A 136 34.29 -23.17 -22.63
CA LEU A 136 33.07 -22.46 -22.29
C LEU A 136 31.85 -23.06 -23.00
N SER A 137 30.85 -23.41 -22.21
CA SER A 137 29.52 -23.74 -22.71
C SER A 137 28.45 -23.13 -21.80
N PRO A 138 27.25 -22.80 -22.31
CA PRO A 138 26.18 -22.24 -21.50
C PRO A 138 25.84 -23.06 -20.25
N GLY A 139 25.82 -24.39 -20.38
CA GLY A 139 25.53 -25.29 -19.25
C GLY A 139 26.62 -25.31 -18.16
N ARG A 140 27.87 -24.98 -18.50
CA ARG A 140 28.96 -24.85 -17.52
C ARG A 140 29.02 -23.48 -16.88
N LEU A 141 28.58 -22.45 -17.59
CA LEU A 141 28.57 -21.08 -17.11
C LEU A 141 27.41 -20.86 -16.15
N VAL A 142 26.19 -21.22 -16.56
CA VAL A 142 24.97 -20.93 -15.82
C VAL A 142 24.76 -21.98 -14.72
N ASN A 143 24.57 -21.50 -13.48
CA ASN A 143 24.23 -22.32 -12.34
C ASN A 143 22.94 -21.77 -11.68
N ALA A 144 21.87 -22.55 -11.73
CA ALA A 144 20.57 -22.15 -11.18
C ALA A 144 20.48 -22.23 -9.65
N ARG A 145 21.44 -22.87 -8.97
CA ARG A 145 21.40 -23.09 -7.51
C ARG A 145 21.22 -21.80 -6.69
N PRO A 146 21.89 -20.67 -6.98
CA PRO A 146 21.71 -19.42 -6.23
C PRO A 146 20.27 -18.91 -6.28
N VAL A 147 19.61 -19.02 -7.43
CA VAL A 147 18.22 -18.61 -7.62
C VAL A 147 17.27 -19.53 -6.85
N ILE A 148 17.43 -20.85 -7.01
CA ILE A 148 16.64 -21.86 -6.30
C ILE A 148 16.78 -21.69 -4.78
N SER A 149 18.01 -21.48 -4.28
CA SER A 149 18.26 -21.28 -2.85
C SER A 149 17.59 -20.01 -2.32
N ALA A 150 17.65 -18.89 -3.05
CA ALA A 150 17.07 -17.64 -2.63
C ALA A 150 15.52 -17.71 -2.54
N VAL A 151 14.89 -18.37 -3.52
CA VAL A 151 13.43 -18.57 -3.51
C VAL A 151 13.02 -19.56 -2.42
N ARG A 152 13.76 -20.67 -2.27
CA ARG A 152 13.49 -21.65 -1.22
C ARG A 152 13.65 -21.06 0.18
N GLU A 153 14.69 -20.25 0.42
CA GLU A 153 14.90 -19.53 1.67
C GLU A 153 13.68 -18.67 2.04
N PHE A 154 13.06 -17.99 1.07
CA PHE A 154 11.87 -17.20 1.34
C PHE A 154 10.71 -18.06 1.86
N PHE A 155 10.36 -19.14 1.15
CA PHE A 155 9.22 -19.98 1.55
C PHE A 155 9.46 -20.81 2.82
N MET A 156 10.70 -21.13 3.16
CA MET A 156 11.03 -21.96 4.33
C MET A 156 11.38 -21.15 5.58
N SER A 157 11.87 -19.93 5.44
CA SER A 157 12.42 -19.16 6.57
C SER A 157 11.81 -17.78 6.78
N SER A 158 10.96 -17.29 5.85
CA SER A 158 10.34 -15.98 5.99
C SER A 158 9.22 -16.02 7.03
N GLN A 159 9.16 -15.01 7.89
CA GLN A 159 8.08 -14.80 8.86
C GLN A 159 6.70 -14.64 8.17
N LEU A 160 6.67 -14.17 6.92
CA LEU A 160 5.44 -13.93 6.15
C LEU A 160 4.98 -15.19 5.41
N SER A 161 5.84 -16.18 5.22
CA SER A 161 5.47 -17.49 4.71
C SER A 161 5.05 -18.36 5.89
N GLN A 162 3.76 -18.65 5.99
CA GLN A 162 3.17 -19.36 7.13
C GLN A 162 2.42 -20.59 6.65
N PHE A 163 2.28 -21.55 7.56
CA PHE A 163 1.40 -22.69 7.36
C PHE A 163 -0.05 -22.19 7.32
N MET A 164 -0.82 -22.58 6.30
CA MET A 164 -2.17 -22.08 6.12
C MET A 164 -3.13 -22.71 7.14
N ASP A 165 -3.98 -21.88 7.76
CA ASP A 165 -5.05 -22.32 8.62
C ASP A 165 -6.11 -23.03 7.76
N GLN A 166 -6.32 -24.32 7.98
CA GLN A 166 -7.25 -25.16 7.16
C GLN A 166 -8.34 -25.81 8.03
N ASN A 167 -8.73 -25.17 9.13
CA ASN A 167 -9.80 -25.67 10.00
C ASN A 167 -11.16 -25.69 9.27
N ASN A 168 -11.41 -24.65 8.46
CA ASN A 168 -12.60 -24.51 7.65
C ASN A 168 -12.30 -23.58 6.45
N PRO A 169 -13.18 -23.50 5.42
CA PRO A 169 -12.96 -22.63 4.27
C PRO A 169 -12.85 -21.14 4.61
N LEU A 170 -13.55 -20.68 5.66
CA LEU A 170 -13.48 -19.30 6.12
C LEU A 170 -12.09 -18.97 6.69
N ALA A 171 -11.49 -19.89 7.47
CA ALA A 171 -10.14 -19.72 8.01
C ALA A 171 -9.10 -19.58 6.90
N GLU A 172 -9.21 -20.38 5.83
CA GLU A 172 -8.33 -20.28 4.66
C GLU A 172 -8.46 -18.92 3.96
N LEU A 173 -9.68 -18.46 3.75
CA LEU A 173 -9.96 -17.19 3.07
C LEU A 173 -9.43 -16.01 3.87
N GLU A 174 -9.71 -15.96 5.16
CA GLU A 174 -9.23 -14.90 6.07
C GLU A 174 -7.71 -14.92 6.21
N HIS A 175 -7.06 -16.08 6.22
CA HIS A 175 -5.61 -16.18 6.26
C HIS A 175 -4.97 -15.58 5.01
N LYS A 176 -5.56 -15.81 3.81
CA LYS A 176 -5.07 -15.23 2.55
C LYS A 176 -5.27 -13.72 2.48
N ARG A 177 -6.21 -13.16 3.22
CA ARG A 177 -6.53 -11.72 3.28
C ARG A 177 -5.89 -11.00 4.47
N ARG A 178 -5.01 -11.68 5.20
CA ARG A 178 -4.30 -11.11 6.37
C ARG A 178 -3.27 -10.08 5.93
N LEU A 179 -3.23 -8.95 6.64
CA LEU A 179 -2.26 -7.87 6.49
C LEU A 179 -1.37 -7.83 7.72
N SER A 180 -0.06 -7.85 7.54
CA SER A 180 0.90 -7.77 8.64
C SER A 180 1.79 -6.55 8.48
N ALA A 181 1.94 -5.76 9.55
CA ALA A 181 2.92 -4.68 9.62
C ALA A 181 4.33 -5.17 9.96
N MET A 182 4.45 -6.44 10.34
CA MET A 182 5.72 -7.08 10.72
C MET A 182 6.39 -7.77 9.51
N GLY A 183 7.63 -8.19 9.70
CA GLY A 183 8.39 -8.93 8.70
C GLY A 183 9.52 -8.12 8.08
N PRO A 184 10.17 -8.62 7.03
CA PRO A 184 11.30 -7.95 6.38
C PRO A 184 10.93 -6.57 5.84
N GLY A 185 11.58 -5.53 6.35
CA GLY A 185 11.29 -4.13 6.04
C GLY A 185 10.06 -3.55 6.73
N GLY A 186 9.43 -4.28 7.65
CA GLY A 186 8.35 -3.83 8.50
C GLY A 186 8.80 -3.47 9.93
N LEU A 187 7.82 -3.38 10.82
CA LEU A 187 8.03 -3.03 12.23
C LEU A 187 8.45 -4.25 13.05
N SER A 188 9.24 -4.04 14.10
CA SER A 188 9.43 -5.04 15.13
C SER A 188 8.37 -4.87 16.22
N ARG A 189 7.89 -5.99 16.76
CA ARG A 189 6.85 -6.03 17.80
C ARG A 189 7.18 -5.15 19.01
N GLU A 190 8.43 -5.13 19.41
CA GLU A 190 8.93 -4.42 20.59
C GLU A 190 9.06 -2.90 20.36
N ARG A 191 9.28 -2.48 19.10
CA ARG A 191 9.44 -1.07 18.72
C ARG A 191 8.14 -0.41 18.26
N ALA A 192 7.07 -1.18 18.09
CA ALA A 192 5.78 -0.65 17.69
C ALA A 192 5.08 0.01 18.90
N GLY A 193 4.95 1.32 18.87
CA GLY A 193 4.18 2.12 19.83
C GLY A 193 2.66 1.92 19.70
N PHE A 194 1.90 2.70 20.45
CA PHE A 194 0.42 2.66 20.40
C PHE A 194 -0.10 3.24 19.07
N ASP A 195 0.50 4.30 18.55
CA ASP A 195 0.01 5.02 17.36
C ASP A 195 -0.15 4.10 16.14
N VAL A 196 0.86 3.24 15.88
CA VAL A 196 0.81 2.29 14.75
C VAL A 196 -0.16 1.13 14.96
N ARG A 197 -0.64 0.92 16.19
CA ARG A 197 -1.61 -0.15 16.57
C ARG A 197 -3.05 0.34 16.56
N ASP A 198 -3.25 1.65 16.57
CA ASP A 198 -4.56 2.25 16.58
C ASP A 198 -5.28 2.14 15.23
N VAL A 199 -6.59 2.32 15.28
CA VAL A 199 -7.42 2.38 14.08
C VAL A 199 -7.38 3.81 13.53
N HIS A 200 -6.80 3.97 12.34
CA HIS A 200 -6.76 5.25 11.67
C HIS A 200 -8.03 5.51 10.86
N PRO A 201 -8.53 6.75 10.72
CA PRO A 201 -9.72 7.07 9.90
C PRO A 201 -9.66 6.52 8.46
N THR A 202 -8.47 6.46 7.86
CA THR A 202 -8.28 5.90 6.50
C THR A 202 -8.45 4.39 6.41
N HIS A 203 -8.57 3.69 7.54
CA HIS A 203 -8.89 2.26 7.57
C HIS A 203 -10.32 1.96 7.12
N TYR A 204 -11.21 2.95 7.12
CA TYR A 204 -12.59 2.79 6.71
C TYR A 204 -12.71 2.14 5.33
N GLY A 205 -13.45 1.03 5.26
CA GLY A 205 -13.64 0.26 4.03
C GLY A 205 -12.38 -0.44 3.47
N ARG A 206 -11.22 -0.34 4.13
CA ARG A 206 -9.93 -0.91 3.69
C ARG A 206 -9.39 -1.98 4.62
N ILE A 207 -9.29 -1.67 5.89
CA ILE A 207 -8.82 -2.60 6.93
C ILE A 207 -9.93 -2.74 7.96
N CYS A 208 -10.26 -3.98 8.33
CA CYS A 208 -11.26 -4.25 9.35
C CYS A 208 -10.82 -3.65 10.70
N PRO A 209 -11.65 -2.80 11.34
CA PRO A 209 -11.30 -2.20 12.63
C PRO A 209 -11.42 -3.19 13.81
N ILE A 210 -12.06 -4.35 13.62
CA ILE A 210 -12.37 -5.33 14.65
C ILE A 210 -11.41 -6.51 14.60
N ALA A 211 -11.21 -7.12 13.42
CA ALA A 211 -10.43 -8.34 13.26
C ALA A 211 -8.93 -8.07 13.42
N THR A 212 -8.40 -8.37 14.61
CA THR A 212 -6.97 -8.31 14.95
C THR A 212 -6.65 -9.45 15.93
N PRO A 213 -5.40 -9.94 16.00
CA PRO A 213 -5.01 -10.89 17.04
C PRO A 213 -5.10 -10.30 18.44
N GLU A 214 -5.42 -11.14 19.40
CA GLU A 214 -5.29 -10.82 20.82
C GLU A 214 -3.85 -11.07 21.28
N GLY A 215 -3.31 -10.17 22.10
CA GLY A 215 -1.96 -10.31 22.65
C GLY A 215 -0.91 -9.38 22.01
N PRO A 216 0.38 -9.80 21.97
CA PRO A 216 1.49 -8.91 21.59
C PRO A 216 1.41 -8.31 20.17
N ASN A 217 0.67 -8.96 19.28
CA ASN A 217 0.52 -8.56 17.88
C ASN A 217 -0.73 -7.70 17.61
N ILE A 218 -1.44 -7.27 18.67
CA ILE A 218 -2.64 -6.43 18.52
C ILE A 218 -2.34 -5.18 17.70
N GLY A 219 -3.19 -4.86 16.73
CA GLY A 219 -3.03 -3.71 15.83
C GLY A 219 -1.94 -3.85 14.76
N LEU A 220 -0.99 -4.79 14.91
CA LEU A 220 0.07 -5.02 13.91
C LEU A 220 -0.31 -6.02 12.83
N VAL A 221 -1.31 -6.83 13.09
CA VAL A 221 -1.90 -7.76 12.13
C VAL A 221 -3.38 -7.44 12.02
N GLY A 222 -3.85 -7.27 10.81
CA GLY A 222 -5.26 -7.00 10.51
C GLY A 222 -5.72 -7.81 9.30
N HIS A 223 -6.94 -7.56 8.88
CA HIS A 223 -7.54 -8.21 7.73
C HIS A 223 -8.12 -7.19 6.75
N LEU A 224 -8.00 -7.49 5.47
CA LEU A 224 -8.57 -6.68 4.42
C LEU A 224 -10.11 -6.68 4.54
N SER A 225 -10.74 -5.51 4.43
CA SER A 225 -12.19 -5.37 4.44
C SER A 225 -12.84 -6.11 3.26
N SER A 226 -14.12 -6.46 3.41
CA SER A 226 -14.84 -7.37 2.50
C SER A 226 -14.75 -6.97 1.03
N PHE A 227 -14.96 -5.70 0.73
CA PHE A 227 -14.98 -5.16 -0.64
C PHE A 227 -13.68 -4.48 -1.07
N ALA A 228 -12.71 -4.39 -0.17
CA ALA A 228 -11.42 -3.75 -0.45
C ALA A 228 -10.59 -4.57 -1.44
N ARG A 229 -9.87 -3.87 -2.28
CA ARG A 229 -8.87 -4.43 -3.21
C ARG A 229 -7.56 -3.67 -3.12
N ILE A 230 -6.50 -4.27 -3.63
CA ILE A 230 -5.17 -3.66 -3.71
C ILE A 230 -4.95 -3.24 -5.16
N ASN A 231 -4.56 -1.99 -5.39
CA ASN A 231 -4.26 -1.49 -6.72
C ASN A 231 -2.86 -1.92 -7.20
N GLU A 232 -2.51 -1.60 -8.45
CA GLU A 232 -1.23 -1.96 -9.06
C GLU A 232 0.01 -1.36 -8.35
N PHE A 233 -0.17 -0.31 -7.55
CA PHE A 233 0.88 0.33 -6.75
C PHE A 233 0.96 -0.20 -5.32
N GLY A 234 0.03 -1.06 -4.91
CA GLY A 234 -0.04 -1.64 -3.57
C GLY A 234 -0.90 -0.84 -2.57
N PHE A 235 -1.60 0.22 -2.99
CA PHE A 235 -2.52 0.94 -2.12
C PHE A 235 -3.87 0.25 -2.06
N ILE A 236 -4.47 0.24 -0.87
CA ILE A 236 -5.79 -0.35 -0.66
C ILE A 236 -6.85 0.64 -1.13
N GLU A 237 -7.77 0.15 -1.94
CA GLU A 237 -8.91 0.88 -2.47
C GLU A 237 -10.22 0.26 -1.99
N THR A 238 -11.22 1.10 -1.80
CA THR A 238 -12.57 0.70 -1.44
C THR A 238 -13.59 1.21 -2.45
N PRO A 239 -14.66 0.45 -2.76
CA PRO A 239 -15.64 0.85 -3.75
C PRO A 239 -16.63 1.87 -3.18
N TYR A 240 -17.01 2.81 -4.03
CA TYR A 240 -18.07 3.79 -3.78
C TYR A 240 -18.97 3.91 -5.00
N ARG A 241 -20.24 4.18 -4.77
CA ARG A 241 -21.19 4.59 -5.80
C ARG A 241 -21.01 6.08 -6.06
N LYS A 242 -20.83 6.46 -7.30
CA LYS A 242 -20.69 7.86 -7.69
C LYS A 242 -22.02 8.58 -7.59
N VAL A 243 -22.02 9.75 -6.99
CA VAL A 243 -23.20 10.62 -6.90
C VAL A 243 -23.20 11.60 -8.08
N VAL A 244 -24.32 11.68 -8.79
CA VAL A 244 -24.49 12.51 -9.97
C VAL A 244 -25.59 13.53 -9.75
N LYS A 245 -25.39 14.75 -10.22
CA LYS A 245 -26.38 15.84 -10.19
C LYS A 245 -27.13 15.89 -11.51
N ASP A 246 -28.41 15.61 -11.49
CA ASP A 246 -29.30 15.69 -12.62
C ASP A 246 -30.26 16.88 -12.50
N LYS A 247 -31.03 17.16 -13.56
CA LYS A 247 -32.08 18.21 -13.54
C LYS A 247 -33.18 17.98 -12.49
N LYS A 248 -33.38 16.73 -12.06
CA LYS A 248 -34.38 16.33 -11.06
C LYS A 248 -33.84 16.36 -9.62
N GLY A 249 -32.52 16.39 -9.42
CA GLY A 249 -31.92 16.37 -8.10
C GLY A 249 -30.56 15.64 -8.07
N VAL A 250 -30.13 15.26 -6.88
CA VAL A 250 -28.88 14.51 -6.66
C VAL A 250 -29.21 13.04 -6.44
N ARG A 251 -28.55 12.18 -7.18
CA ARG A 251 -28.77 10.72 -7.07
C ARG A 251 -27.48 9.91 -6.99
N ALA A 252 -27.55 8.79 -6.28
CA ALA A 252 -26.52 7.78 -6.29
C ALA A 252 -26.64 6.93 -7.58
N SER A 253 -25.62 6.95 -8.43
CA SER A 253 -25.59 6.17 -9.66
C SER A 253 -25.21 4.71 -9.39
N GLU A 254 -25.37 3.84 -10.39
CA GLU A 254 -24.88 2.46 -10.34
C GLU A 254 -23.38 2.35 -10.66
N GLU A 255 -22.75 3.44 -11.08
CA GLU A 255 -21.32 3.49 -11.38
C GLU A 255 -20.51 3.32 -10.10
N ILE A 256 -19.72 2.23 -10.04
CA ILE A 256 -18.83 1.94 -8.91
C ILE A 256 -17.43 2.42 -9.25
N VAL A 257 -16.90 3.29 -8.39
CA VAL A 257 -15.54 3.82 -8.47
C VAL A 257 -14.76 3.36 -7.25
N TYR A 258 -13.53 2.89 -7.47
CA TYR A 258 -12.63 2.53 -6.39
C TYR A 258 -11.74 3.72 -6.03
N LEU A 259 -11.76 4.12 -4.76
CA LEU A 259 -10.98 5.23 -4.26
C LEU A 259 -9.89 4.75 -3.29
N ASN A 260 -8.67 5.24 -3.49
CA ASN A 260 -7.62 5.13 -2.49
C ASN A 260 -7.81 6.19 -1.38
N ALA A 261 -7.05 6.09 -0.29
CA ALA A 261 -7.22 6.97 0.88
C ALA A 261 -7.05 8.47 0.55
N PHE A 262 -6.11 8.83 -0.31
CA PHE A 262 -5.93 10.24 -0.71
C PHE A 262 -7.04 10.79 -1.60
N ALA A 263 -7.64 9.95 -2.44
CA ALA A 263 -8.75 10.38 -3.27
C ALA A 263 -10.03 10.53 -2.43
N GLU A 264 -10.21 9.65 -1.46
CA GLU A 264 -11.34 9.71 -0.53
C GLU A 264 -11.26 10.93 0.39
N GLU A 265 -10.08 11.27 0.91
CA GLU A 265 -9.88 12.43 1.78
C GLU A 265 -10.36 13.75 1.14
N LYS A 266 -10.24 13.86 -0.17
CA LYS A 266 -10.70 15.01 -0.96
C LYS A 266 -12.18 14.97 -1.31
N ALA A 267 -12.85 13.87 -1.01
CA ALA A 267 -14.23 13.62 -1.37
C ALA A 267 -15.14 13.66 -0.14
N VAL A 268 -16.39 14.01 -0.35
CA VAL A 268 -17.46 13.88 0.64
C VAL A 268 -18.21 12.59 0.36
N THR A 269 -18.22 11.68 1.34
CA THR A 269 -18.85 10.36 1.21
C THR A 269 -20.00 10.21 2.19
N THR A 270 -21.10 9.58 1.76
CA THR A 270 -22.27 9.29 2.60
C THR A 270 -22.44 7.79 2.82
N PRO A 271 -22.91 7.34 4.01
CA PRO A 271 -23.16 5.93 4.28
C PRO A 271 -24.21 5.29 3.36
N ALA A 272 -24.11 3.99 3.13
CA ALA A 272 -25.09 3.22 2.37
C ALA A 272 -26.51 3.19 2.99
N THR A 273 -26.61 3.52 4.29
CA THR A 273 -27.87 3.60 5.04
C THR A 273 -28.68 4.86 4.79
N THR A 274 -28.09 5.85 4.09
CA THR A 274 -28.76 7.11 3.76
C THR A 274 -29.99 6.85 2.88
N PRO A 275 -31.17 7.37 3.26
CA PRO A 275 -32.41 7.08 2.53
C PRO A 275 -32.39 7.64 1.10
N VAL A 276 -32.64 6.76 0.14
CA VAL A 276 -32.81 7.11 -1.27
C VAL A 276 -34.12 6.50 -1.78
N ASP A 277 -34.69 7.07 -2.83
CA ASP A 277 -35.85 6.51 -3.52
C ASP A 277 -35.48 5.33 -4.45
N ALA A 278 -36.47 4.77 -5.13
CA ALA A 278 -36.29 3.64 -6.05
C ALA A 278 -35.37 3.99 -7.26
N ASP A 279 -35.30 5.25 -7.63
CA ASP A 279 -34.45 5.78 -8.72
C ASP A 279 -33.07 6.22 -8.21
N GLY A 280 -32.81 6.14 -6.89
CA GLY A 280 -31.56 6.49 -6.24
C GLY A 280 -31.43 7.95 -5.84
N TYR A 281 -32.50 8.77 -5.88
CA TYR A 281 -32.48 10.16 -5.44
C TYR A 281 -32.52 10.26 -3.92
N PHE A 282 -31.75 11.16 -3.35
CA PHE A 282 -31.77 11.41 -1.91
C PHE A 282 -33.08 12.05 -1.47
N LEU A 283 -33.63 11.55 -0.36
CA LEU A 283 -34.93 12.01 0.16
C LEU A 283 -34.81 13.21 1.10
N ALA A 284 -33.62 13.49 1.63
CA ALA A 284 -33.37 14.57 2.56
C ALA A 284 -32.49 15.65 1.94
N ASP A 285 -32.62 16.92 2.39
CA ASP A 285 -31.78 18.03 1.96
C ASP A 285 -30.37 17.97 2.55
N LYS A 286 -30.24 17.40 3.77
CA LYS A 286 -28.99 17.18 4.48
C LYS A 286 -28.85 15.71 4.82
N VAL A 287 -27.64 15.19 4.73
CA VAL A 287 -27.33 13.79 5.00
C VAL A 287 -26.07 13.66 5.86
N PRO A 288 -26.00 12.61 6.69
CA PRO A 288 -24.76 12.28 7.36
C PRO A 288 -23.70 11.93 6.32
N ALA A 289 -22.51 12.48 6.50
CA ALA A 289 -21.41 12.26 5.58
C ALA A 289 -20.08 12.24 6.33
N ARG A 290 -19.04 11.77 5.66
CA ARG A 290 -17.65 11.92 6.08
C ARG A 290 -16.96 12.88 5.12
N ALA A 291 -16.40 13.94 5.67
CA ALA A 291 -15.58 14.90 4.95
C ALA A 291 -14.22 14.98 5.64
N HIS A 292 -13.13 14.83 4.88
CA HIS A 292 -11.76 14.81 5.43
C HIS A 292 -11.56 13.81 6.58
N GLY A 293 -12.24 12.65 6.51
CA GLY A 293 -12.16 11.60 7.52
C GLY A 293 -13.06 11.81 8.76
N GLU A 294 -13.68 12.96 8.91
CA GLU A 294 -14.56 13.27 10.05
C GLU A 294 -16.04 13.14 9.72
N PRO A 295 -16.85 12.59 10.65
CA PRO A 295 -18.30 12.54 10.48
C PRO A 295 -18.92 13.93 10.63
N THR A 296 -19.74 14.33 9.68
CA THR A 296 -20.42 15.62 9.66
C THR A 296 -21.76 15.52 8.92
N GLU A 297 -22.62 16.54 9.09
CA GLU A 297 -23.81 16.70 8.25
C GLU A 297 -23.54 17.70 7.13
N VAL A 298 -23.81 17.29 5.89
CA VAL A 298 -23.60 18.12 4.72
C VAL A 298 -24.87 18.23 3.87
N PRO A 299 -25.05 19.31 3.10
CA PRO A 299 -26.07 19.36 2.06
C PRO A 299 -25.82 18.24 1.04
N VAL A 300 -26.90 17.61 0.56
CA VAL A 300 -26.81 16.54 -0.46
C VAL A 300 -26.09 17.01 -1.72
N ALA A 301 -26.16 18.30 -2.02
CA ALA A 301 -25.45 18.89 -3.16
C ALA A 301 -23.92 18.76 -3.08
N ASP A 302 -23.33 18.60 -1.90
CA ASP A 302 -21.89 18.51 -1.71
C ASP A 302 -21.38 17.06 -1.67
N VAL A 303 -22.31 16.09 -1.64
CA VAL A 303 -21.97 14.66 -1.64
C VAL A 303 -21.45 14.24 -3.01
N GLY A 304 -20.26 13.66 -3.03
CA GLY A 304 -19.64 13.14 -4.26
C GLY A 304 -19.80 11.64 -4.42
N TYR A 305 -19.86 10.90 -3.31
CA TYR A 305 -19.88 9.45 -3.32
C TYR A 305 -20.77 8.88 -2.20
N MET A 306 -21.26 7.66 -2.41
CA MET A 306 -22.04 6.91 -1.44
C MET A 306 -21.43 5.52 -1.25
N ASP A 307 -21.41 5.01 -0.03
CA ASP A 307 -20.95 3.66 0.27
C ASP A 307 -21.79 2.62 -0.52
N VAL A 308 -21.15 1.56 -0.96
CA VAL A 308 -21.84 0.45 -1.68
C VAL A 308 -22.67 -0.38 -0.72
N SER A 309 -22.13 -0.66 0.47
CA SER A 309 -22.76 -1.47 1.51
C SER A 309 -22.22 -1.10 2.89
N SER A 310 -23.04 -1.23 3.91
CA SER A 310 -22.61 -1.10 5.32
C SER A 310 -21.56 -2.17 5.71
N LYS A 311 -21.57 -3.34 5.04
CA LYS A 311 -20.61 -4.43 5.30
C LYS A 311 -19.21 -4.18 4.76
N GLN A 312 -19.00 -3.12 3.97
CA GLN A 312 -17.67 -2.81 3.42
C GLN A 312 -16.63 -2.41 4.46
N ILE A 313 -17.06 -2.02 5.66
CA ILE A 313 -16.18 -1.58 6.74
C ILE A 313 -15.40 -2.74 7.36
N VAL A 314 -16.00 -3.92 7.44
CA VAL A 314 -15.51 -5.07 8.19
C VAL A 314 -14.97 -6.18 7.30
N SER A 315 -14.16 -7.09 7.87
CA SER A 315 -13.66 -8.28 7.18
C SER A 315 -14.78 -9.28 6.90
N ILE A 316 -14.47 -10.29 6.08
CA ILE A 316 -15.47 -11.31 5.69
C ILE A 316 -15.96 -12.07 6.92
N ALA A 317 -15.08 -12.51 7.81
CA ALA A 317 -15.49 -13.24 9.02
C ALA A 317 -16.34 -12.36 9.94
N THR A 318 -15.96 -11.12 10.15
CA THR A 318 -16.71 -10.17 10.98
C THR A 318 -18.08 -9.85 10.37
N ALA A 319 -18.17 -9.76 9.03
CA ALA A 319 -19.45 -9.52 8.33
C ALA A 319 -20.46 -10.68 8.46
N LEU A 320 -20.03 -11.86 8.88
CA LEU A 320 -20.89 -13.01 9.10
C LEU A 320 -21.55 -13.04 10.49
N ILE A 321 -21.15 -12.14 11.40
CA ILE A 321 -21.77 -12.02 12.74
C ILE A 321 -23.15 -11.38 12.57
N PRO A 322 -24.24 -12.05 12.96
CA PRO A 322 -25.56 -11.45 12.90
C PRO A 322 -25.71 -10.38 13.98
N PHE A 323 -26.42 -9.28 13.65
CA PHE A 323 -26.65 -8.14 14.54
C PHE A 323 -25.36 -7.50 15.08
N LEU A 324 -24.32 -7.47 14.27
CA LEU A 324 -22.99 -6.94 14.64
C LEU A 324 -23.05 -5.51 15.21
N GLU A 325 -23.98 -4.69 14.71
CA GLU A 325 -24.21 -3.31 15.13
C GLU A 325 -24.64 -3.17 16.61
N HIS A 326 -25.11 -4.23 17.22
CA HIS A 326 -25.50 -4.28 18.62
C HIS A 326 -24.43 -4.86 19.55
N ASP A 327 -23.34 -5.37 18.97
CA ASP A 327 -22.27 -6.01 19.72
C ASP A 327 -21.17 -5.03 20.07
N ASP A 328 -20.56 -5.23 21.24
CA ASP A 328 -19.33 -4.57 21.61
C ASP A 328 -18.16 -5.06 20.74
N SER A 329 -17.23 -4.17 20.37
CA SER A 329 -16.10 -4.46 19.52
C SER A 329 -15.22 -5.62 20.03
N VAL A 330 -15.03 -5.73 21.34
CA VAL A 330 -14.25 -6.80 21.97
C VAL A 330 -14.94 -8.14 21.77
N ARG A 331 -16.27 -8.20 21.93
CA ARG A 331 -17.05 -9.44 21.72
C ARG A 331 -17.12 -9.83 20.27
N ALA A 332 -17.25 -8.85 19.37
CA ALA A 332 -17.20 -9.08 17.92
C ALA A 332 -15.82 -9.66 17.49
N LEU A 333 -14.72 -9.17 18.07
CA LEU A 333 -13.38 -9.71 17.85
C LEU A 333 -13.28 -11.17 18.29
N MET A 334 -13.75 -11.49 19.50
CA MET A 334 -13.77 -12.86 20.00
C MET A 334 -14.61 -13.78 19.10
N GLY A 335 -15.82 -13.34 18.68
CA GLY A 335 -16.69 -14.06 17.78
C GLY A 335 -16.04 -14.33 16.41
N THR A 336 -15.38 -13.34 15.84
CA THR A 336 -14.62 -13.47 14.59
C THR A 336 -13.51 -14.52 14.72
N ASN A 337 -12.77 -14.51 15.81
CA ASN A 337 -11.71 -15.48 16.08
C ASN A 337 -12.28 -16.89 16.23
N MET A 338 -13.41 -17.06 16.94
CA MET A 338 -14.06 -18.37 17.13
C MET A 338 -14.59 -18.95 15.81
N GLN A 339 -15.14 -18.14 14.91
CA GLN A 339 -15.59 -18.61 13.58
C GLN A 339 -14.45 -19.26 12.78
N ARG A 340 -13.24 -18.71 12.87
CA ARG A 340 -12.07 -19.28 12.17
C ARG A 340 -11.57 -20.60 12.81
N GLN A 341 -11.88 -20.84 14.08
CA GLN A 341 -11.50 -22.04 14.80
C GLN A 341 -12.55 -23.15 14.72
N ALA A 342 -13.74 -22.84 14.22
CA ALA A 342 -14.85 -23.80 14.12
C ALA A 342 -14.48 -24.97 13.21
N VAL A 343 -14.72 -26.19 13.70
CA VAL A 343 -14.54 -27.40 12.92
C VAL A 343 -15.84 -27.69 12.14
N PRO A 344 -15.78 -27.92 10.81
CA PRO A 344 -16.97 -28.20 10.03
C PRO A 344 -17.58 -29.56 10.42
N CYS A 345 -18.90 -29.59 10.55
CA CYS A 345 -19.64 -30.83 10.79
C CYS A 345 -19.66 -31.70 9.54
N ILE A 346 -19.72 -33.01 9.70
CA ILE A 346 -19.89 -33.99 8.60
C ILE A 346 -21.17 -33.71 7.81
N LYS A 347 -22.23 -33.31 8.51
CA LYS A 347 -23.53 -32.94 7.93
C LYS A 347 -23.97 -31.61 8.55
N PRO A 348 -23.54 -30.47 7.97
CA PRO A 348 -23.92 -29.17 8.50
C PRO A 348 -25.37 -28.85 8.23
N ASP A 349 -26.01 -28.18 9.19
CA ASP A 349 -27.31 -27.55 8.99
C ASP A 349 -27.19 -26.26 8.20
N ALA A 350 -28.29 -25.85 7.57
CA ALA A 350 -28.34 -24.56 6.91
C ALA A 350 -28.21 -23.41 7.94
N PRO A 351 -27.51 -22.31 7.63
CA PRO A 351 -27.40 -21.17 8.54
C PRO A 351 -28.79 -20.55 8.79
N ILE A 352 -29.04 -20.21 10.04
CA ILE A 352 -30.34 -19.60 10.46
C ILE A 352 -30.41 -18.15 9.99
N VAL A 353 -29.26 -17.48 9.90
CA VAL A 353 -29.16 -16.07 9.52
C VAL A 353 -28.23 -15.91 8.32
#